data_408305d9c740b0fb328dde37ff09f489
#
_entry.id   408305d9c740b0fb328dde37ff09f489
#
_cell.length_a   1.000
_cell.length_b   1.000
_cell.length_c   1.000
_cell.angle_alpha   90.00
_cell.angle_beta   90.00
_cell.angle_gamma   90.00
#
_symmetry.space_group_name_H-M   'P 1'
#
loop_
_entity.id
_entity.type
_entity.pdbx_description
1 polymer ?
#
loop_
_entity_poly.entity_id
_entity_poly.type
_entity_poly.pdbx_seq_one_letter_code
_entity_poly.pdbx_strand_id
1 'polypeptide(L)'
;MKSWVYRILEKEKILSQKNKYSIGILGLAYKENTNSVKNSPTLNLLRKLKNNKITIYDPEAKLKKKIKNCNQINNINFLLKISNVIIVMTPWNEFKKVSKILEKHKKKNIILIDPYRIININIVKNKYIKYFTIGKK
;
A
#
# COMPACT_ATOMS: atom_id res chain seq x y z
N MET A 1 11.55 -1.44 -9.64
CA MET A 1 10.69 -0.97 -8.56
C MET A 1 10.08 -2.07 -7.72
N LYS A 2 9.59 -3.14 -8.34
CA LYS A 2 9.01 -4.26 -7.58
C LYS A 2 9.98 -4.80 -6.54
N SER A 3 11.23 -4.99 -6.94
CA SER A 3 12.24 -5.52 -6.03
C SER A 3 12.57 -4.55 -4.92
N TRP A 4 12.39 -3.24 -5.17
CA TRP A 4 12.64 -2.24 -4.14
C TRP A 4 11.61 -2.34 -3.03
N VAL A 5 10.33 -2.47 -3.39
CA VAL A 5 9.27 -2.62 -2.38
C VAL A 5 9.54 -3.87 -1.54
N TYR A 6 9.86 -4.97 -2.20
CA TYR A 6 10.12 -6.22 -1.51
C TYR A 6 11.31 -6.08 -0.55
N ARG A 7 12.37 -5.40 -0.97
CA ARG A 7 13.52 -5.19 -0.09
C ARG A 7 13.18 -4.36 1.14
N ILE A 8 12.30 -3.36 1.01
CA ILE A 8 11.85 -2.60 2.16
C ILE A 8 11.08 -3.50 3.13
N LEU A 9 10.20 -4.35 2.58
CA LEU A 9 9.43 -5.27 3.41
C LEU A 9 10.33 -6.25 4.17
N GLU A 10 11.40 -6.71 3.52
CA GLU A 10 12.37 -7.57 4.19
C GLU A 10 13.14 -6.82 5.27
N LYS A 11 13.62 -5.63 4.93
CA LYS A 11 14.42 -4.83 5.86
C LYS A 11 13.63 -4.48 7.11
N GLU A 12 12.36 -4.17 6.96
CA GLU A 12 11.50 -3.82 8.08
C GLU A 12 10.91 -5.05 8.77
N LYS A 13 11.33 -6.24 8.33
CA LYS A 13 10.93 -7.53 8.91
C LYS A 13 9.43 -7.76 8.88
N ILE A 14 8.77 -7.24 7.87
CA ILE A 14 7.32 -7.39 7.73
C ILE A 14 6.97 -8.80 7.27
N LEU A 15 7.76 -9.33 6.34
CA LEU A 15 7.49 -10.66 5.74
C LEU A 15 7.64 -11.80 6.73
N SER A 16 8.50 -11.64 7.71
CA SER A 16 8.80 -12.71 8.67
C SER A 16 7.87 -12.75 9.88
N GLN A 17 6.93 -11.80 9.97
CA GLN A 17 6.06 -11.68 11.13
C GLN A 17 4.64 -12.10 10.76
N LYS A 18 4.39 -13.40 10.84
CA LYS A 18 3.08 -13.93 10.47
C LYS A 18 1.98 -13.27 11.29
N ASN A 19 0.97 -12.74 10.59
CA ASN A 19 -0.22 -12.13 11.18
C ASN A 19 0.03 -10.93 12.11
N LYS A 20 1.23 -10.36 12.06
CA LYS A 20 1.53 -9.19 12.88
C LYS A 20 1.07 -7.89 12.21
N TYR A 21 1.18 -7.81 10.90
CA TYR A 21 0.87 -6.59 10.18
C TYR A 21 -0.39 -6.72 9.35
N SER A 22 -1.18 -5.63 9.33
CA SER A 22 -2.28 -5.48 8.40
C SER A 22 -1.78 -4.61 7.26
N ILE A 23 -1.73 -5.17 6.07
CA ILE A 23 -1.14 -4.50 4.92
C ILE A 23 -2.23 -3.95 4.02
N GLY A 24 -2.17 -2.64 3.75
CA GLY A 24 -3.06 -1.99 2.81
C GLY A 24 -2.31 -1.69 1.53
N ILE A 25 -2.83 -2.12 0.40
CA ILE A 25 -2.21 -1.88 -0.90
C ILE A 25 -3.09 -0.93 -1.69
N LEU A 26 -2.49 0.17 -2.12
CA LEU A 26 -3.16 1.17 -2.94
C LEU A 26 -2.72 0.96 -4.39
N GLY A 27 -3.61 0.41 -5.19
CA GLY A 27 -3.35 0.17 -6.58
C GLY A 27 -3.25 -1.30 -6.93
N LEU A 28 -4.10 -1.74 -7.84
CA LEU A 28 -4.11 -3.11 -8.36
C LEU A 28 -3.82 -3.10 -9.85
N ALA A 29 -4.21 -2.03 -10.54
CA ALA A 29 -4.02 -1.92 -11.97
C ALA A 29 -2.54 -1.97 -12.36
N TYR A 30 -2.28 -2.40 -13.59
CA TYR A 30 -0.93 -2.40 -14.14
C TYR A 30 -0.30 -1.01 -14.07
N LYS A 31 -1.10 0.02 -14.36
CA LYS A 31 -0.68 1.42 -14.24
C LYS A 31 -1.93 2.27 -14.03
N GLU A 32 -1.72 3.55 -13.71
CA GLU A 32 -2.87 4.43 -13.48
C GLU A 32 -3.68 4.65 -14.76
N ASN A 33 -4.94 5.03 -14.58
CA ASN A 33 -5.88 5.31 -15.66
C ASN A 33 -6.20 4.10 -16.53
N THR A 34 -6.16 2.92 -15.95
CA THR A 34 -6.59 1.70 -16.62
C THR A 34 -7.16 0.73 -15.58
N ASN A 35 -8.00 -0.19 -16.04
CA ASN A 35 -8.50 -1.24 -15.16
C ASN A 35 -7.80 -2.58 -15.41
N SER A 36 -6.76 -2.60 -16.25
CA SER A 36 -6.05 -3.83 -16.57
C SER A 36 -5.19 -4.28 -15.41
N VAL A 37 -5.28 -5.56 -15.07
CA VAL A 37 -4.41 -6.16 -14.06
C VAL A 37 -3.34 -7.04 -14.68
N LYS A 38 -3.30 -7.11 -15.99
CA LYS A 38 -2.30 -7.91 -16.70
C LYS A 38 -0.90 -7.36 -16.36
N ASN A 39 0.00 -8.24 -15.94
CA ASN A 39 1.36 -7.87 -15.53
C ASN A 39 1.39 -6.90 -14.36
N SER A 40 0.37 -6.90 -13.53
CA SER A 40 0.30 -6.02 -12.38
C SER A 40 1.40 -6.33 -11.36
N PRO A 41 2.18 -5.32 -10.95
CA PRO A 41 3.17 -5.53 -9.88
C PRO A 41 2.52 -5.97 -8.58
N THR A 42 1.28 -5.53 -8.34
CA THR A 42 0.57 -5.90 -7.12
C THR A 42 0.33 -7.41 -7.07
N LEU A 43 -0.07 -8.01 -8.20
CA LEU A 43 -0.31 -9.45 -8.22
C LEU A 43 0.96 -10.23 -7.91
N ASN A 44 2.11 -9.75 -8.39
CA ASN A 44 3.39 -10.37 -8.08
C ASN A 44 3.72 -10.24 -6.60
N LEU A 45 3.44 -9.07 -6.02
CA LEU A 45 3.73 -8.83 -4.62
C LEU A 45 2.86 -9.72 -3.72
N LEU A 46 1.59 -9.93 -4.09
CA LEU A 46 0.69 -10.74 -3.28
C LEU A 46 1.20 -12.15 -3.05
N ARG A 47 1.93 -12.70 -4.02
CA ARG A 47 2.48 -14.04 -3.88
C ARG A 47 3.50 -14.12 -2.75
N LYS A 48 4.12 -13.00 -2.42
CA LYS A 48 5.15 -12.93 -1.38
C LYS A 48 4.62 -12.54 -0.01
N LEU A 49 3.37 -12.09 0.05
CA LEU A 49 2.77 -11.59 1.28
C LEU A 49 1.78 -12.56 1.90
N LYS A 50 1.97 -13.86 1.70
CA LYS A 50 1.00 -14.88 2.10
C LYS A 50 0.71 -14.92 3.60
N ASN A 51 1.63 -14.47 4.42
CA ASN A 51 1.51 -14.61 5.87
C ASN A 51 0.86 -13.42 6.54
N ASN A 52 0.36 -12.48 5.76
CA ASN A 52 -0.22 -11.26 6.32
C ASN A 52 -1.62 -11.04 5.78
N LYS A 53 -2.41 -10.34 6.58
CA LYS A 53 -3.74 -9.93 6.13
C LYS A 53 -3.59 -8.74 5.20
N ILE A 54 -4.19 -8.82 4.02
CA ILE A 54 -4.03 -7.81 2.98
C ILE A 54 -5.38 -7.25 2.57
N THR A 55 -5.44 -5.92 2.46
CA THR A 55 -6.61 -5.22 1.95
C THR A 55 -6.15 -4.38 0.77
N ILE A 56 -6.87 -4.46 -0.35
CA ILE A 56 -6.52 -3.73 -1.57
C ILE A 56 -7.60 -2.74 -1.94
N TYR A 57 -7.18 -1.58 -2.41
CA TYR A 57 -8.06 -0.59 -3.00
C TYR A 57 -7.52 -0.14 -4.35
N ASP A 58 -8.39 -0.10 -5.37
CA ASP A 58 -8.06 0.44 -6.67
C ASP A 58 -9.33 1.10 -7.22
N PRO A 59 -9.24 2.33 -7.76
CA PRO A 59 -10.44 3.01 -8.25
C PRO A 59 -11.08 2.36 -9.47
N GLU A 60 -10.33 1.56 -10.23
CA GLU A 60 -10.85 0.98 -11.47
C GLU A 60 -10.68 -0.52 -11.58
N ALA A 61 -9.52 -1.05 -11.21
CA ALA A 61 -9.21 -2.46 -11.41
C ALA A 61 -9.82 -3.32 -10.32
N LYS A 62 -10.11 -4.58 -10.66
CA LYS A 62 -10.68 -5.53 -9.72
C LYS A 62 -9.95 -6.86 -9.79
N LEU A 63 -9.81 -7.51 -8.63
CA LEU A 63 -9.28 -8.86 -8.59
C LEU A 63 -10.23 -9.79 -9.33
N LYS A 64 -9.67 -10.62 -10.19
CA LYS A 64 -10.46 -11.57 -10.96
C LYS A 64 -10.58 -12.91 -10.28
N LYS A 65 -9.68 -13.22 -9.36
CA LYS A 65 -9.68 -14.46 -8.61
C LYS A 65 -9.54 -14.16 -7.14
N LYS A 66 -10.15 -15.00 -6.33
CA LYS A 66 -10.01 -14.90 -4.90
C LYS A 66 -8.59 -15.29 -4.49
N ILE A 67 -7.98 -14.48 -3.65
CA ILE A 67 -6.63 -14.73 -3.15
C ILE A 67 -6.70 -14.83 -1.64
N LYS A 68 -6.06 -15.86 -1.11
CA LYS A 68 -6.09 -16.13 0.33
C LYS A 68 -5.54 -14.94 1.13
N ASN A 69 -6.23 -14.61 2.22
CA ASN A 69 -5.86 -13.52 3.12
C ASN A 69 -5.87 -12.14 2.46
N CYS A 70 -6.57 -12.01 1.34
CA CYS A 70 -6.60 -10.77 0.58
C CYS A 70 -8.04 -10.39 0.26
N ASN A 71 -8.44 -9.18 0.61
CA ASN A 71 -9.76 -8.64 0.30
C ASN A 71 -9.61 -7.33 -0.43
N GLN A 72 -10.42 -7.16 -1.48
CA GLN A 72 -10.48 -5.88 -2.15
C GLN A 72 -11.70 -5.11 -1.65
N ILE A 73 -11.50 -3.84 -1.30
CA ILE A 73 -12.58 -2.99 -0.81
C ILE A 73 -12.67 -1.75 -1.68
N ASN A 74 -13.77 -1.03 -1.56
CA ASN A 74 -14.00 0.17 -2.36
C ASN A 74 -14.03 1.45 -1.52
N ASN A 75 -13.43 1.42 -0.35
CA ASN A 75 -13.39 2.57 0.55
C ASN A 75 -11.97 2.79 1.04
N ILE A 76 -11.32 3.83 0.50
CA ILE A 76 -9.92 4.09 0.84
C ILE A 76 -9.75 4.51 2.30
N ASN A 77 -10.72 5.25 2.84
CA ASN A 77 -10.65 5.65 4.25
C ASN A 77 -10.60 4.44 5.16
N PHE A 78 -11.42 3.44 4.88
CA PHE A 78 -11.44 2.24 5.69
C PHE A 78 -10.12 1.47 5.59
N LEU A 79 -9.58 1.36 4.37
CA LEU A 79 -8.30 0.68 4.19
C LEU A 79 -7.21 1.35 5.03
N LEU A 80 -7.15 2.68 4.99
CA LEU A 80 -6.13 3.40 5.74
C LEU A 80 -6.33 3.27 7.24
N LYS A 81 -7.57 3.15 7.66
CA LYS A 81 -7.88 3.01 9.08
C LYS A 81 -7.41 1.67 9.65
N ILE A 82 -7.57 0.60 8.89
CA ILE A 82 -7.28 -0.75 9.39
C ILE A 82 -5.85 -1.20 9.10
N SER A 83 -5.09 -0.45 8.30
CA SER A 83 -3.76 -0.88 7.88
C SER A 83 -2.67 -0.20 8.68
N ASN A 84 -1.61 -0.95 9.02
CA ASN A 84 -0.44 -0.34 9.62
C ASN A 84 0.78 -0.42 8.72
N VAL A 85 0.68 -1.09 7.58
CA VAL A 85 1.65 -1.01 6.50
C VAL A 85 0.88 -0.63 5.25
N ILE A 86 1.23 0.48 4.63
CA ILE A 86 0.52 0.99 3.45
C ILE A 86 1.51 1.07 2.29
N ILE A 87 1.17 0.43 1.18
CA ILE A 87 2.05 0.35 0.01
C ILE A 87 1.33 0.93 -1.20
N VAL A 88 1.95 1.92 -1.85
CA VAL A 88 1.42 2.48 -3.09
C VAL A 88 2.03 1.71 -4.25
N MET A 89 1.20 0.96 -4.97
CA MET A 89 1.67 0.13 -6.09
C MET A 89 1.30 0.71 -7.44
N THR A 90 0.34 1.63 -7.50
CA THR A 90 -0.05 2.32 -8.72
C THR A 90 -0.26 3.79 -8.38
N PRO A 91 0.33 4.73 -9.14
CA PRO A 91 0.26 6.15 -8.74
C PRO A 91 -1.00 6.86 -9.24
N TRP A 92 -2.17 6.38 -8.81
CA TRP A 92 -3.42 7.05 -9.11
C TRP A 92 -3.45 8.43 -8.47
N ASN A 93 -3.93 9.42 -9.21
CA ASN A 93 -4.02 10.77 -8.69
C ASN A 93 -4.84 10.85 -7.40
N GLU A 94 -5.84 9.99 -7.29
CA GLU A 94 -6.69 9.93 -6.10
C GLU A 94 -5.88 9.70 -4.82
N PHE A 95 -4.73 9.03 -4.93
CA PHE A 95 -3.95 8.70 -3.74
C PHE A 95 -3.24 9.90 -3.13
N LYS A 96 -3.28 11.05 -3.78
CA LYS A 96 -2.74 12.27 -3.19
C LYS A 96 -3.49 12.68 -1.93
N LYS A 97 -4.73 12.24 -1.78
CA LYS A 97 -5.52 12.57 -0.59
C LYS A 97 -5.16 11.73 0.64
N VAL A 98 -4.31 10.72 0.46
CA VAL A 98 -3.94 9.83 1.56
C VAL A 98 -3.31 10.58 2.72
N SER A 99 -2.45 11.56 2.44
CA SER A 99 -1.79 12.30 3.50
C SER A 99 -2.79 13.01 4.42
N LYS A 100 -3.83 13.61 3.85
CA LYS A 100 -4.84 14.28 4.66
C LYS A 100 -5.65 13.30 5.49
N ILE A 101 -5.95 12.14 4.92
CA ILE A 101 -6.70 11.11 5.63
C ILE A 101 -5.88 10.57 6.80
N LEU A 102 -4.60 10.28 6.57
CA LEU A 102 -3.74 9.78 7.63
C LEU A 102 -3.58 10.80 8.75
N GLU A 103 -3.50 12.08 8.39
CA GLU A 103 -3.38 13.13 9.38
C GLU A 103 -4.61 13.15 10.30
N LYS A 104 -5.78 12.95 9.73
CA LYS A 104 -7.01 12.92 10.51
C LYS A 104 -7.08 11.71 11.44
N HIS A 105 -6.59 10.57 10.99
CA HIS A 105 -6.64 9.34 11.77
C HIS A 105 -5.72 9.38 12.98
N LYS A 106 -4.63 10.12 12.88
CA LYS A 106 -3.63 10.24 13.96
C LYS A 106 -3.14 8.89 14.46
N LYS A 107 -3.04 7.93 13.56
CA LYS A 107 -2.56 6.59 13.91
C LYS A 107 -1.06 6.61 14.20
N LYS A 108 -0.62 5.66 15.01
CA LYS A 108 0.78 5.50 15.35
C LYS A 108 1.35 4.25 14.70
N ASN A 109 2.67 4.25 14.52
CA ASN A 109 3.41 3.08 14.04
C ASN A 109 2.96 2.63 12.65
N ILE A 110 2.83 3.60 11.75
CA ILE A 110 2.49 3.35 10.36
C ILE A 110 3.77 3.26 9.55
N ILE A 111 3.84 2.25 8.66
CA ILE A 111 4.90 2.15 7.67
C ILE A 111 4.27 2.47 6.32
N LEU A 112 4.77 3.51 5.67
CA LEU A 112 4.22 3.99 4.41
C LEU A 112 5.28 3.85 3.31
N ILE A 113 5.00 2.99 2.34
CA ILE A 113 5.92 2.68 1.26
C ILE A 113 5.35 3.28 -0.03
N ASP A 114 5.97 4.34 -0.51
CA ASP A 114 5.47 5.13 -1.64
C ASP A 114 6.58 5.37 -2.66
N PRO A 115 6.81 4.40 -3.55
CA PRO A 115 7.90 4.53 -4.52
C PRO A 115 7.71 5.68 -5.50
N TYR A 116 6.50 6.18 -5.66
CA TYR A 116 6.18 7.21 -6.63
C TYR A 116 6.21 8.63 -6.08
N ARG A 117 6.40 8.78 -4.77
CA ARG A 117 6.32 10.08 -4.08
C ARG A 117 5.02 10.81 -4.34
N ILE A 118 3.94 10.05 -4.45
CA ILE A 118 2.65 10.67 -4.71
C ILE A 118 2.01 11.22 -3.44
N ILE A 119 2.44 10.75 -2.28
CA ILE A 119 1.90 11.19 -1.00
C ILE A 119 2.77 12.32 -0.46
N ASN A 120 2.13 13.46 -0.15
CA ASN A 120 2.85 14.60 0.39
C ASN A 120 3.08 14.42 1.89
N ILE A 121 4.25 13.88 2.24
CA ILE A 121 4.56 13.58 3.63
C ILE A 121 4.66 14.84 4.49
N ASN A 122 4.89 16.01 3.87
CA ASN A 122 4.97 17.25 4.63
C ASN A 122 3.64 17.66 5.25
N ILE A 123 2.53 17.14 4.72
CA ILE A 123 1.21 17.39 5.29
C ILE A 123 0.98 16.52 6.52
N VAL A 124 1.59 15.33 6.53
CA VAL A 124 1.43 14.40 7.63
C VAL A 124 2.41 14.78 8.73
N LYS A 125 1.90 15.33 9.81
CA LYS A 125 2.72 15.79 10.94
C LYS A 125 3.01 14.69 11.96
N ASN A 126 2.59 13.48 11.68
CA ASN A 126 2.70 12.37 12.61
C ASN A 126 4.10 11.76 12.58
N LYS A 127 4.87 11.97 13.63
CA LYS A 127 6.23 11.45 13.74
C LYS A 127 6.29 9.93 13.88
N TYR A 128 5.15 9.27 14.02
CA TYR A 128 5.09 7.81 14.11
C TYR A 128 4.93 7.13 12.77
N ILE A 129 5.01 7.89 11.68
CA ILE A 129 4.95 7.32 10.34
C ILE A 129 6.36 7.18 9.79
N LYS A 130 6.75 5.95 9.45
CA LYS A 130 8.00 5.72 8.73
C LYS A 130 7.69 5.77 7.24
N TYR A 131 8.30 6.70 6.55
CA TYR A 131 8.02 6.92 5.13
C TYR A 131 9.21 6.50 4.28
N PHE A 132 8.95 5.64 3.31
CA PHE A 132 9.96 5.17 2.36
C PHE A 132 9.58 5.56 0.94
N THR A 133 10.52 6.12 0.20
CA THR A 133 10.30 6.48 -1.20
C THR A 133 11.60 6.33 -1.97
N ILE A 134 11.49 6.21 -3.29
CA ILE A 134 12.65 6.05 -4.15
C ILE A 134 13.17 7.42 -4.54
N GLY A 135 14.50 7.53 -4.70
CA GLY A 135 15.12 8.74 -5.20
C GLY A 135 15.02 9.91 -4.27
N LYS A 136 14.84 9.67 -3.01
CA LYS A 136 14.76 10.71 -2.06
C LYS A 136 16.11 11.29 -1.76
N LYS A 137 16.10 12.42 -1.46
CA LYS A 137 17.24 13.02 -1.07
C LYS A 137 17.03 13.73 0.15
#